data_eef546f215de084fc33642e5a6967e22
#
_entry.id   eef546f215de084fc33642e5a6967e22
#
_cell.length_a   1.000
_cell.length_b   1.000
_cell.length_c   1.000
_cell.angle_alpha   90.00
_cell.angle_beta   90.00
_cell.angle_gamma   90.00
#
_symmetry.space_group_name_H-M   'P 1'
#
loop_
_entity.id
_entity.type
_entity.pdbx_description
1 polymer ?
#
loop_
_entity_poly.entity_id
_entity_poly.type
_entity_poly.pdbx_seq_one_letter_code
_entity_poly.pdbx_strand_id
1 'polypeptide(L)'
;GNTEFEFSFLKAEIGEKVFLPMQSLNELRREALETLEKVICEKYRRSGEVKDPEEDKTELSMEEEVLSGWTASVRTAEQMEVILEEEAIGRIYADCTMFPRIWEKDSYVEWITKVHAAGKEIYLVMPYIFRERTRKQYEAAYNRIFGAGWDGILIANYESFAFLKEHGYTGRIMTDYNLYEFNQESRKFWKEKGVFEFTAPVELTERELQDLRVKDGEVIVYGYLPMMISAGCIQKTTRGCLKKSGQTTITDRYRNPFVVKNECDYCYNILYNYVPLYLGDRMEEVYQIGPGRIRLMFTTERQQEVRQILSAYFEGKELPEGTYTRGHWKRGIK
;
A
#
# COMPACT_ATOMS: atom_id res chain seq x y z
N GLY A 1 -21.66 -31.93 21.24
CA GLY A 1 -21.73 -30.80 22.17
C GLY A 1 -21.09 -29.54 21.58
N ASN A 2 -21.44 -28.40 22.07
CA ASN A 2 -20.94 -27.10 21.59
C ASN A 2 -19.49 -26.84 22.08
N THR A 3 -18.52 -27.59 21.62
CA THR A 3 -17.11 -27.36 21.93
C THR A 3 -16.28 -27.49 20.67
N GLU A 4 -15.21 -26.71 20.57
CA GLU A 4 -14.23 -26.75 19.46
C GLU A 4 -13.23 -27.91 19.61
N PHE A 5 -13.31 -28.67 20.73
CA PHE A 5 -12.41 -29.79 21.01
C PHE A 5 -13.06 -31.12 20.68
N GLU A 6 -12.27 -32.02 20.11
CA GLU A 6 -12.61 -33.42 19.90
C GLU A 6 -11.56 -34.34 20.54
N PHE A 7 -11.98 -35.56 20.93
CA PHE A 7 -11.04 -36.55 21.44
C PHE A 7 -10.34 -37.24 20.26
N SER A 8 -9.03 -37.10 20.17
CA SER A 8 -8.25 -37.88 19.21
C SER A 8 -8.07 -39.33 19.64
N PHE A 9 -8.16 -39.58 20.94
CA PHE A 9 -8.12 -40.93 21.52
C PHE A 9 -8.88 -40.93 22.85
N LEU A 10 -9.66 -42.01 23.09
CA LEU A 10 -10.36 -42.23 24.36
C LEU A 10 -10.13 -43.69 24.82
N LYS A 11 -9.56 -43.83 26.02
CA LYS A 11 -9.46 -45.10 26.72
C LYS A 11 -10.30 -45.03 28.00
N ALA A 12 -11.23 -45.95 28.19
CA ALA A 12 -12.06 -46.04 29.38
C ALA A 12 -11.73 -47.31 30.13
N GLU A 13 -11.43 -47.21 31.42
CA GLU A 13 -11.26 -48.33 32.35
C GLU A 13 -12.32 -48.20 33.43
N ILE A 14 -13.33 -49.07 33.40
CA ILE A 14 -14.49 -48.98 34.27
C ILE A 14 -14.49 -50.22 35.16
N GLY A 15 -14.47 -50.01 36.49
CA GLY A 15 -14.56 -51.08 37.47
C GLY A 15 -15.96 -51.74 37.51
N GLU A 16 -15.99 -52.99 38.01
CA GLU A 16 -17.27 -53.68 38.17
C GLU A 16 -18.20 -52.98 39.19
N LYS A 17 -19.49 -52.82 38.86
CA LYS A 17 -20.53 -52.20 39.70
C LYS A 17 -20.39 -50.70 39.96
N VAL A 18 -19.76 -49.93 39.07
CA VAL A 18 -19.73 -48.48 39.16
C VAL A 18 -20.89 -47.89 38.34
N PHE A 19 -21.70 -47.01 38.98
CA PHE A 19 -22.71 -46.21 38.31
C PHE A 19 -22.29 -44.75 38.39
N LEU A 20 -22.16 -44.10 37.25
CA LEU A 20 -21.92 -42.65 37.16
C LEU A 20 -23.09 -41.99 36.42
N PRO A 21 -23.73 -40.98 37.06
CA PRO A 21 -24.80 -40.23 36.41
C PRO A 21 -24.22 -39.48 35.17
N MET A 22 -24.96 -39.50 34.09
CA MET A 22 -24.58 -38.78 32.84
C MET A 22 -24.37 -37.28 33.09
N GLN A 23 -25.08 -36.70 34.04
CA GLN A 23 -24.93 -35.32 34.43
C GLN A 23 -23.50 -35.05 34.97
N SER A 24 -23.01 -35.89 35.89
CA SER A 24 -21.66 -35.76 36.46
C SER A 24 -20.55 -35.93 35.41
N LEU A 25 -20.72 -36.83 34.43
CA LEU A 25 -19.80 -36.97 33.32
C LEU A 25 -19.79 -35.74 32.40
N ASN A 26 -20.94 -35.15 32.16
CA ASN A 26 -21.02 -33.93 31.36
C ASN A 26 -20.48 -32.71 32.09
N GLU A 27 -20.64 -32.61 33.41
CA GLU A 27 -20.05 -31.56 34.26
C GLU A 27 -18.52 -31.68 34.25
N LEU A 28 -17.98 -32.87 34.50
CA LEU A 28 -16.54 -33.12 34.44
C LEU A 28 -15.94 -32.75 33.09
N ARG A 29 -16.60 -33.16 32.01
CA ARG A 29 -16.15 -32.82 30.66
C ARG A 29 -16.11 -31.29 30.45
N ARG A 30 -17.16 -30.59 30.87
CA ARG A 30 -17.24 -29.12 30.73
C ARG A 30 -16.12 -28.43 31.51
N GLU A 31 -15.93 -28.79 32.78
CA GLU A 31 -14.88 -28.22 33.64
C GLU A 31 -13.48 -28.49 33.07
N ALA A 32 -13.23 -29.69 32.58
CA ALA A 32 -11.95 -30.06 31.95
C ALA A 32 -11.69 -29.21 30.69
N LEU A 33 -12.69 -29.03 29.84
CA LEU A 33 -12.55 -28.24 28.62
C LEU A 33 -12.38 -26.74 28.91
N GLU A 34 -13.13 -26.18 29.87
CA GLU A 34 -12.96 -24.80 30.32
C GLU A 34 -11.56 -24.55 30.93
N THR A 35 -11.05 -25.53 31.67
CA THR A 35 -9.69 -25.46 32.22
C THR A 35 -8.65 -25.52 31.11
N LEU A 36 -8.82 -26.41 30.14
CA LEU A 36 -7.91 -26.52 28.99
C LEU A 36 -7.89 -25.23 28.17
N GLU A 37 -9.05 -24.65 27.90
CA GLU A 37 -9.18 -23.38 27.19
C GLU A 37 -8.44 -22.25 27.93
N LYS A 38 -8.63 -22.15 29.25
CA LYS A 38 -7.91 -21.15 30.08
C LYS A 38 -6.40 -21.32 29.97
N VAL A 39 -5.89 -22.55 30.11
CA VAL A 39 -4.44 -22.82 30.03
C VAL A 39 -3.88 -22.47 28.65
N ILE A 40 -4.64 -22.77 27.58
CA ILE A 40 -4.23 -22.40 26.21
C ILE A 40 -4.20 -20.87 26.08
N CYS A 41 -5.25 -20.18 26.50
CA CYS A 41 -5.34 -18.71 26.41
C CYS A 41 -4.26 -18.02 27.27
N GLU A 42 -3.99 -18.51 28.48
CA GLU A 42 -2.94 -17.96 29.35
C GLU A 42 -1.56 -18.04 28.73
N LYS A 43 -1.26 -19.10 27.98
CA LYS A 43 0.01 -19.25 27.26
C LYS A 43 0.25 -18.13 26.24
N TYR A 44 -0.81 -17.56 25.68
CA TYR A 44 -0.76 -16.45 24.70
C TYR A 44 -1.03 -15.09 25.32
N ARG A 45 -1.34 -15.04 26.62
CA ARG A 45 -1.59 -13.78 27.33
C ARG A 45 -0.28 -13.01 27.47
N ARG A 46 -0.26 -11.80 26.97
CA ARG A 46 0.90 -10.92 27.14
C ARG A 46 1.00 -10.53 28.61
N SER A 47 2.02 -11.02 29.32
CA SER A 47 2.39 -10.55 30.64
C SER A 47 3.32 -9.33 30.46
N GLY A 48 2.77 -8.15 30.44
CA GLY A 48 3.51 -6.90 30.42
C GLY A 48 2.73 -5.86 31.21
N GLU A 49 3.38 -5.13 32.09
CA GLU A 49 2.83 -3.86 32.55
C GLU A 49 2.56 -3.04 31.29
N VAL A 50 1.30 -2.60 31.13
CA VAL A 50 0.98 -1.55 30.16
C VAL A 50 1.68 -0.32 30.72
N LYS A 51 2.92 -0.06 30.27
CA LYS A 51 3.48 1.28 30.43
C LYS A 51 2.59 2.17 29.57
N ASP A 52 1.93 3.12 30.23
CA ASP A 52 1.31 4.20 29.50
C ASP A 52 2.37 4.74 28.53
N PRO A 53 2.04 4.91 27.26
CA PRO A 53 2.97 5.51 26.34
C PRO A 53 3.36 6.85 26.94
N GLU A 54 4.64 7.03 27.31
CA GLU A 54 5.16 8.35 27.56
C GLU A 54 4.80 9.16 26.33
N GLU A 55 3.88 10.10 26.49
CA GLU A 55 3.60 11.09 25.45
C GLU A 55 4.94 11.77 25.16
N ASP A 56 5.54 11.42 24.04
CA ASP A 56 6.73 12.07 23.55
C ASP A 56 6.32 13.49 23.14
N LYS A 57 6.22 14.36 24.17
CA LYS A 57 6.02 15.80 24.01
C LYS A 57 7.32 16.41 23.56
N THR A 58 7.84 15.95 22.43
CA THR A 58 8.86 16.71 21.72
C THR A 58 8.15 17.94 21.16
N GLU A 59 8.26 19.04 21.90
CA GLU A 59 7.86 20.36 21.44
C GLU A 59 8.54 20.59 20.08
N LEU A 60 7.73 20.58 19.04
CA LEU A 60 8.17 21.02 17.72
C LEU A 60 8.39 22.52 17.84
N SER A 61 9.67 22.93 17.91
CA SER A 61 10.07 24.28 17.57
C SER A 61 9.36 24.68 16.27
N MET A 62 8.78 25.87 16.25
CA MET A 62 8.22 26.50 15.05
C MET A 62 9.39 26.73 14.08
N GLU A 63 9.70 25.71 13.29
CA GLU A 63 10.67 25.81 12.21
C GLU A 63 9.93 26.06 10.91
N GLU A 64 10.48 27.00 10.16
CA GLU A 64 10.18 27.46 8.80
C GLU A 64 9.13 26.68 8.01
N GLU A 65 8.23 27.38 7.33
CA GLU A 65 7.31 26.85 6.32
C GLU A 65 8.11 26.00 5.32
N VAL A 66 8.15 24.70 5.57
CA VAL A 66 8.67 23.74 4.60
C VAL A 66 7.65 23.67 3.47
N LEU A 67 7.93 24.34 2.36
CA LEU A 67 7.16 24.20 1.14
C LEU A 67 7.14 22.73 0.76
N SER A 68 5.95 22.13 0.76
CA SER A 68 5.77 20.72 0.39
C SER A 68 6.25 20.49 -1.04
N GLY A 69 7.17 19.52 -1.24
CA GLY A 69 7.62 19.16 -2.58
C GLY A 69 6.54 18.36 -3.32
N TRP A 70 6.39 18.60 -4.63
CA TRP A 70 5.48 17.83 -5.46
C TRP A 70 6.13 16.56 -6.02
N THR A 71 5.36 15.49 -6.08
CA THR A 71 5.78 14.19 -6.61
C THR A 71 4.73 13.62 -7.54
N ALA A 72 5.13 12.71 -8.42
CA ALA A 72 4.20 12.01 -9.30
C ALA A 72 4.52 10.52 -9.39
N SER A 73 3.47 9.67 -9.35
CA SER A 73 3.57 8.27 -9.73
C SER A 73 3.14 8.10 -11.19
N VAL A 74 3.88 7.31 -11.95
CA VAL A 74 3.62 7.03 -13.36
C VAL A 74 3.70 5.54 -13.67
N ARG A 75 2.89 5.08 -14.61
CA ARG A 75 2.79 3.67 -15.04
C ARG A 75 3.05 3.46 -16.53
N THR A 76 3.23 4.54 -17.28
CA THR A 76 3.51 4.47 -18.73
C THR A 76 4.59 5.46 -19.14
N ALA A 77 5.25 5.20 -20.26
CA ALA A 77 6.25 6.09 -20.84
C ALA A 77 5.65 7.46 -21.19
N GLU A 78 4.43 7.46 -21.73
CA GLU A 78 3.73 8.68 -22.13
C GLU A 78 3.40 9.58 -20.93
N GLN A 79 3.07 9.01 -19.77
CA GLN A 79 2.89 9.75 -18.52
C GLN A 79 4.23 10.33 -18.05
N MET A 80 5.30 9.51 -18.08
CA MET A 80 6.63 9.93 -17.67
C MET A 80 7.14 11.13 -18.50
N GLU A 81 6.93 11.11 -19.83
CA GLU A 81 7.32 12.22 -20.71
C GLU A 81 6.65 13.54 -20.30
N VAL A 82 5.35 13.52 -20.00
CA VAL A 82 4.66 14.73 -19.54
C VAL A 82 5.18 15.22 -18.19
N ILE A 83 5.42 14.29 -17.25
CA ILE A 83 5.89 14.65 -15.91
C ILE A 83 7.33 15.19 -15.92
N LEU A 84 8.14 14.76 -16.87
CA LEU A 84 9.49 15.33 -17.05
C LEU A 84 9.49 16.81 -17.42
N GLU A 85 8.46 17.27 -18.14
CA GLU A 85 8.30 18.66 -18.55
C GLU A 85 7.80 19.57 -17.41
N GLU A 86 7.22 19.02 -16.33
CA GLU A 86 6.62 19.79 -15.23
C GLU A 86 7.67 20.15 -14.16
N GLU A 87 8.06 21.41 -14.10
CA GLU A 87 9.11 21.89 -13.19
C GLU A 87 8.77 21.74 -11.69
N ALA A 88 7.49 21.83 -11.34
CA ALA A 88 7.06 21.73 -9.95
C ALA A 88 7.29 20.34 -9.34
N ILE A 89 7.37 19.28 -10.16
CA ILE A 89 7.54 17.90 -9.70
C ILE A 89 9.02 17.58 -9.55
N GLY A 90 9.46 17.38 -8.31
CA GLY A 90 10.86 17.07 -7.98
C GLY A 90 11.16 15.57 -7.88
N ARG A 91 10.15 14.69 -7.69
CA ARG A 91 10.36 13.24 -7.57
C ARG A 91 9.32 12.47 -8.37
N ILE A 92 9.77 11.41 -9.02
CA ILE A 92 8.94 10.52 -9.83
C ILE A 92 9.01 9.10 -9.29
N TYR A 93 7.85 8.48 -9.10
CA TYR A 93 7.70 7.07 -8.75
C TYR A 93 7.37 6.29 -10.03
N ALA A 94 8.35 5.59 -10.59
CA ALA A 94 8.19 4.78 -11.79
C ALA A 94 7.73 3.37 -11.40
N ASP A 95 6.49 3.02 -11.75
CA ASP A 95 5.95 1.69 -11.46
C ASP A 95 6.72 0.61 -12.23
N CYS A 96 7.04 -0.51 -11.56
CA CYS A 96 7.78 -1.62 -12.16
C CYS A 96 7.09 -2.19 -13.42
N THR A 97 5.77 -2.04 -13.54
CA THR A 97 5.00 -2.49 -14.71
C THR A 97 5.23 -1.63 -15.95
N MET A 98 5.80 -0.44 -15.79
CA MET A 98 6.28 0.41 -16.90
C MET A 98 7.44 -0.24 -17.66
N PHE A 99 8.17 -1.16 -17.00
CA PHE A 99 9.34 -1.85 -17.55
C PHE A 99 9.05 -3.34 -17.77
N PRO A 100 8.40 -3.74 -18.88
CA PRO A 100 8.04 -5.13 -19.11
C PRO A 100 9.24 -6.07 -18.95
N ARG A 101 9.08 -7.06 -18.07
CA ARG A 101 10.15 -8.01 -17.70
C ARG A 101 11.43 -7.31 -17.26
N ILE A 102 11.31 -6.39 -16.31
CA ILE A 102 12.43 -5.62 -15.73
C ILE A 102 13.64 -6.49 -15.35
N TRP A 103 13.42 -7.77 -15.02
CA TRP A 103 14.47 -8.76 -14.71
C TRP A 103 15.22 -9.29 -15.95
N GLU A 104 14.75 -8.99 -17.17
CA GLU A 104 15.43 -9.41 -18.42
C GLU A 104 15.98 -8.21 -19.19
N LYS A 105 15.33 -7.06 -19.10
CA LYS A 105 15.63 -5.86 -19.86
C LYS A 105 15.96 -4.71 -18.93
N ASP A 106 16.81 -3.81 -19.37
CA ASP A 106 17.29 -2.64 -18.64
C ASP A 106 16.80 -1.31 -19.25
N SER A 107 15.61 -1.34 -19.86
CA SER A 107 14.96 -0.15 -20.43
C SER A 107 14.73 1.00 -19.41
N TYR A 108 14.78 0.70 -18.11
CA TYR A 108 14.71 1.68 -17.02
C TYR A 108 15.95 2.57 -16.95
N VAL A 109 17.12 2.13 -17.42
CA VAL A 109 18.38 2.90 -17.33
C VAL A 109 18.28 4.21 -18.12
N GLU A 110 17.68 4.16 -19.30
CA GLU A 110 17.43 5.36 -20.10
C GLU A 110 16.53 6.36 -19.34
N TRP A 111 15.49 5.88 -18.67
CA TRP A 111 14.60 6.73 -17.90
C TRP A 111 15.27 7.33 -16.68
N ILE A 112 16.07 6.55 -15.94
CA ILE A 112 16.87 7.07 -14.82
C ILE A 112 17.75 8.22 -15.30
N THR A 113 18.46 8.03 -16.41
CA THR A 113 19.33 9.05 -17.01
C THR A 113 18.54 10.31 -17.39
N LYS A 114 17.39 10.17 -18.05
CA LYS A 114 16.54 11.30 -18.45
C LYS A 114 15.99 12.08 -17.23
N VAL A 115 15.54 11.36 -16.20
CA VAL A 115 14.99 11.98 -14.98
C VAL A 115 16.07 12.75 -14.22
N HIS A 116 17.26 12.17 -14.08
CA HIS A 116 18.41 12.85 -13.46
C HIS A 116 18.86 14.06 -14.27
N ALA A 117 18.86 13.97 -15.61
CA ALA A 117 19.18 15.10 -16.47
C ALA A 117 18.19 16.27 -16.33
N ALA A 118 16.94 15.97 -15.95
CA ALA A 118 15.92 16.96 -15.62
C ALA A 118 16.02 17.48 -14.17
N GLY A 119 17.03 17.06 -13.39
CA GLY A 119 17.23 17.47 -12.01
C GLY A 119 16.22 16.88 -11.01
N LYS A 120 15.59 15.75 -11.34
CA LYS A 120 14.54 15.11 -10.54
C LYS A 120 15.03 13.79 -9.94
N GLU A 121 14.42 13.38 -8.81
CA GLU A 121 14.61 12.03 -8.23
C GLU A 121 13.71 11.01 -8.91
N ILE A 122 14.20 9.76 -9.04
CA ILE A 122 13.42 8.62 -9.55
C ILE A 122 13.47 7.45 -8.57
N TYR A 123 12.31 6.97 -8.18
CA TYR A 123 12.13 5.80 -7.32
C TYR A 123 11.48 4.66 -8.10
N LEU A 124 11.98 3.44 -7.92
CA LEU A 124 11.31 2.25 -8.45
C LEU A 124 10.17 1.85 -7.51
N VAL A 125 8.96 1.73 -8.05
CA VAL A 125 7.82 1.17 -7.31
C VAL A 125 7.82 -0.35 -7.45
N MET A 126 7.85 -1.06 -6.32
CA MET A 126 7.79 -2.52 -6.29
C MET A 126 6.38 -3.03 -6.58
N PRO A 127 6.24 -4.29 -7.09
CA PRO A 127 4.92 -4.84 -7.40
C PRO A 127 4.01 -4.90 -6.18
N TYR A 128 2.71 -4.67 -6.35
CA TYR A 128 1.72 -4.82 -5.27
C TYR A 128 1.69 -6.22 -4.65
N ILE A 129 1.94 -7.25 -5.44
CA ILE A 129 2.02 -8.65 -4.99
C ILE A 129 3.37 -9.21 -5.41
N PHE A 130 4.24 -9.48 -4.44
CA PHE A 130 5.60 -9.96 -4.65
C PHE A 130 5.70 -11.45 -4.29
N ARG A 131 5.39 -12.32 -5.26
CA ARG A 131 5.35 -13.77 -5.06
C ARG A 131 6.71 -14.42 -5.27
N GLU A 132 6.85 -15.67 -4.82
CA GLU A 132 8.06 -16.48 -4.96
C GLU A 132 8.60 -16.52 -6.41
N ARG A 133 7.74 -16.62 -7.42
CA ARG A 133 8.17 -16.55 -8.82
C ARG A 133 8.82 -15.21 -9.15
N THR A 134 8.20 -14.11 -8.74
CA THR A 134 8.71 -12.75 -8.95
C THR A 134 10.00 -12.56 -8.17
N ARG A 135 10.05 -13.04 -6.92
CA ARG A 135 11.23 -12.99 -6.06
C ARG A 135 12.44 -13.62 -6.75
N LYS A 136 12.31 -14.84 -7.27
CA LYS A 136 13.41 -15.51 -8.00
C LYS A 136 13.88 -14.74 -9.23
N GLN A 137 12.96 -14.09 -9.96
CA GLN A 137 13.31 -13.28 -11.14
C GLN A 137 14.09 -12.03 -10.74
N TYR A 138 13.66 -11.34 -9.67
CA TYR A 138 14.36 -10.17 -9.13
C TYR A 138 15.69 -10.53 -8.50
N GLU A 139 15.79 -11.67 -7.81
CA GLU A 139 17.03 -12.18 -7.23
C GLU A 139 18.10 -12.44 -8.31
N ALA A 140 17.73 -13.11 -9.40
CA ALA A 140 18.62 -13.35 -10.53
C ALA A 140 19.14 -12.07 -11.23
N ALA A 141 18.40 -10.96 -11.10
CA ALA A 141 18.73 -9.67 -11.70
C ALA A 141 19.06 -8.58 -10.66
N TYR A 142 19.28 -8.95 -9.39
CA TYR A 142 19.33 -8.03 -8.27
C TYR A 142 20.29 -6.86 -8.49
N ASN A 143 21.57 -7.15 -8.75
CA ASN A 143 22.59 -6.11 -8.92
C ASN A 143 22.30 -5.19 -10.12
N ARG A 144 21.71 -5.73 -11.18
CA ARG A 144 21.37 -4.97 -12.37
C ARG A 144 20.21 -4.02 -12.12
N ILE A 145 19.15 -4.49 -11.44
CA ILE A 145 17.96 -3.67 -11.15
C ILE A 145 18.29 -2.64 -10.07
N PHE A 146 18.76 -3.10 -8.91
CA PHE A 146 18.93 -2.22 -7.73
C PHE A 146 20.24 -1.44 -7.72
N GLY A 147 21.21 -1.80 -8.56
CA GLY A 147 22.43 -1.04 -8.82
C GLY A 147 22.32 -0.03 -9.97
N ALA A 148 21.16 0.15 -10.58
CA ALA A 148 21.00 0.99 -11.77
C ALA A 148 21.02 2.51 -11.50
N GLY A 149 21.02 2.94 -10.25
CA GLY A 149 21.05 4.37 -9.88
C GLY A 149 19.70 4.95 -9.52
N TRP A 150 18.75 4.15 -9.02
CA TRP A 150 17.52 4.64 -8.40
C TRP A 150 17.85 5.46 -7.14
N ASP A 151 17.17 6.58 -6.94
CA ASP A 151 17.30 7.40 -5.72
C ASP A 151 16.63 6.73 -4.51
N GLY A 152 15.71 5.79 -4.74
CA GLY A 152 15.07 4.98 -3.73
C GLY A 152 14.11 3.94 -4.29
N ILE A 153 13.52 3.18 -3.38
CA ILE A 153 12.54 2.14 -3.69
C ILE A 153 11.25 2.41 -2.91
N LEU A 154 10.12 2.46 -3.59
CA LEU A 154 8.80 2.54 -3.00
C LEU A 154 8.22 1.12 -2.88
N ILE A 155 7.93 0.70 -1.66
CA ILE A 155 7.40 -0.65 -1.37
C ILE A 155 5.91 -0.61 -1.02
N ALA A 156 5.17 -1.61 -1.50
CA ALA A 156 3.74 -1.76 -1.30
C ALA A 156 3.37 -3.01 -0.47
N ASN A 157 4.36 -3.77 0.02
CA ASN A 157 4.17 -4.99 0.81
C ASN A 157 5.43 -5.35 1.61
N TYR A 158 5.26 -6.18 2.64
CA TYR A 158 6.33 -6.63 3.53
C TYR A 158 7.32 -7.57 2.83
N GLU A 159 6.88 -8.34 1.83
CA GLU A 159 7.72 -9.27 1.08
C GLU A 159 8.79 -8.52 0.30
N SER A 160 8.45 -7.38 -0.32
CA SER A 160 9.41 -6.51 -0.98
C SER A 160 10.42 -5.91 0.00
N PHE A 161 9.97 -5.50 1.19
CA PHE A 161 10.86 -5.03 2.24
C PHE A 161 11.84 -6.10 2.69
N ALA A 162 11.33 -7.30 3.02
CA ALA A 162 12.15 -8.44 3.45
C ALA A 162 13.18 -8.79 2.36
N PHE A 163 12.75 -8.85 1.09
CA PHE A 163 13.64 -9.12 -0.04
C PHE A 163 14.79 -8.11 -0.14
N LEU A 164 14.52 -6.82 -0.05
CA LEU A 164 15.55 -5.78 -0.09
C LEU A 164 16.54 -5.91 1.08
N LYS A 165 16.05 -6.17 2.29
CA LYS A 165 16.90 -6.34 3.49
C LYS A 165 17.75 -7.61 3.43
N GLU A 166 17.19 -8.74 3.00
CA GLU A 166 17.90 -10.00 2.82
C GLU A 166 19.06 -9.89 1.82
N HIS A 167 18.92 -9.06 0.79
CA HIS A 167 19.94 -8.82 -0.22
C HIS A 167 20.85 -7.62 0.09
N GLY A 168 20.76 -7.07 1.31
CA GLY A 168 21.64 -6.00 1.77
C GLY A 168 21.44 -4.64 1.08
N TYR A 169 20.23 -4.34 0.61
CA TYR A 169 19.93 -3.02 0.04
C TYR A 169 20.13 -1.92 1.07
N THR A 170 20.98 -0.94 0.76
CA THR A 170 21.34 0.19 1.65
C THR A 170 20.78 1.52 1.20
N GLY A 171 20.14 1.57 0.03
CA GLY A 171 19.50 2.78 -0.49
C GLY A 171 18.23 3.16 0.28
N ARG A 172 17.63 4.28 -0.10
CA ARG A 172 16.38 4.75 0.52
C ARG A 172 15.22 3.80 0.22
N ILE A 173 14.45 3.48 1.24
CA ILE A 173 13.20 2.74 1.14
C ILE A 173 12.08 3.63 1.68
N MET A 174 10.97 3.69 0.96
CA MET A 174 9.76 4.41 1.35
C MET A 174 8.57 3.45 1.32
N THR A 175 7.66 3.56 2.27
CA THR A 175 6.41 2.79 2.30
C THR A 175 5.31 3.49 1.52
N ASP A 176 4.55 2.73 0.73
CA ASP A 176 3.39 3.27 0.03
C ASP A 176 2.12 3.21 0.90
N TYR A 177 1.09 3.98 0.54
CA TYR A 177 -0.16 4.17 1.28
C TYR A 177 -0.84 2.88 1.72
N ASN A 178 -0.70 1.80 0.96
CA ASN A 178 -1.31 0.49 1.23
C ASN A 178 -0.55 -0.37 2.25
N LEU A 179 0.53 0.13 2.85
CA LEU A 179 1.14 -0.44 4.05
C LEU A 179 0.48 0.08 5.35
N TYR A 180 -0.51 0.96 5.21
CA TYR A 180 -1.44 1.36 6.26
C TYR A 180 -0.79 1.88 7.54
N GLU A 181 0.10 2.86 7.40
CA GLU A 181 0.68 3.53 8.56
C GLU A 181 -0.34 4.52 9.16
N PHE A 182 -1.32 4.00 9.92
CA PHE A 182 -2.44 4.78 10.44
C PHE A 182 -2.14 5.59 11.71
N ASN A 183 -1.04 5.31 12.40
CA ASN A 183 -0.74 5.92 13.69
C ASN A 183 0.75 6.00 13.97
N GLN A 184 1.12 6.68 15.07
CA GLN A 184 2.50 6.87 15.48
C GLN A 184 3.24 5.55 15.81
N GLU A 185 2.53 4.53 16.28
CA GLU A 185 3.15 3.23 16.58
C GLU A 185 3.59 2.51 15.29
N SER A 186 2.77 2.55 14.24
CA SER A 186 3.18 2.02 12.93
C SER A 186 4.33 2.83 12.32
N ARG A 187 4.34 4.17 12.51
CA ARG A 187 5.46 5.03 12.11
C ARG A 187 6.75 4.66 12.86
N LYS A 188 6.68 4.49 14.17
CA LYS A 188 7.80 4.06 15.02
C LYS A 188 8.37 2.72 14.56
N PHE A 189 7.50 1.73 14.32
CA PHE A 189 7.92 0.43 13.79
C PHE A 189 8.76 0.57 12.51
N TRP A 190 8.31 1.36 11.53
CA TRP A 190 9.04 1.53 10.28
C TRP A 190 10.33 2.32 10.45
N LYS A 191 10.36 3.36 11.30
CA LYS A 191 11.58 4.09 11.66
C LYS A 191 12.63 3.17 12.31
N GLU A 192 12.24 2.27 13.20
CA GLU A 192 13.12 1.26 13.79
C GLU A 192 13.68 0.28 12.73
N LYS A 193 12.99 0.07 11.62
CA LYS A 193 13.46 -0.71 10.46
C LYS A 193 14.31 0.10 9.47
N GLY A 194 14.54 1.38 9.76
CA GLY A 194 15.31 2.28 8.89
C GLY A 194 14.51 2.84 7.71
N VAL A 195 13.17 2.88 7.81
CA VAL A 195 12.28 3.49 6.82
C VAL A 195 11.68 4.75 7.41
N PHE A 196 12.08 5.90 6.91
CA PHE A 196 11.72 7.21 7.46
C PHE A 196 10.65 7.93 6.66
N GLU A 197 10.61 7.76 5.35
CA GLU A 197 9.61 8.35 4.47
C GLU A 197 8.44 7.37 4.23
N PHE A 198 7.23 7.90 4.12
CA PHE A 198 6.02 7.12 3.90
C PHE A 198 4.97 7.90 3.12
N THR A 199 4.05 7.17 2.49
CA THR A 199 2.83 7.74 1.95
C THR A 199 1.69 7.48 2.92
N ALA A 200 1.01 8.53 3.35
CA ALA A 200 -0.12 8.42 4.26
C ALA A 200 -1.27 7.64 3.60
N PRO A 201 -1.99 6.79 4.36
CA PRO A 201 -3.15 6.07 3.87
C PRO A 201 -4.24 7.01 3.34
N VAL A 202 -4.78 6.68 2.16
CA VAL A 202 -5.85 7.48 1.51
C VAL A 202 -7.21 7.35 2.20
N GLU A 203 -7.32 6.46 3.17
CA GLU A 203 -8.49 6.23 4.00
C GLU A 203 -8.59 7.20 5.19
N LEU A 204 -7.51 7.93 5.52
CA LEU A 204 -7.50 8.88 6.61
C LEU A 204 -8.22 10.19 6.24
N THR A 205 -8.94 10.72 7.20
CA THR A 205 -9.51 12.06 7.13
C THR A 205 -8.44 13.13 7.31
N GLU A 206 -8.75 14.37 6.93
CA GLU A 206 -7.92 15.54 7.20
C GLU A 206 -7.43 15.59 8.66
N ARG A 207 -8.35 15.39 9.63
CA ARG A 207 -8.03 15.43 11.06
C ARG A 207 -7.07 14.29 11.47
N GLU A 208 -7.31 13.08 10.99
CA GLU A 208 -6.44 11.93 11.28
C GLU A 208 -5.05 12.10 10.67
N LEU A 209 -4.95 12.76 9.50
CA LEU A 209 -3.66 13.12 8.90
C LEU A 209 -2.91 14.16 9.73
N GLN A 210 -3.61 15.14 10.35
CA GLN A 210 -3.01 16.07 11.31
C GLN A 210 -2.48 15.34 12.54
N ASP A 211 -3.29 14.41 13.11
CA ASP A 211 -2.89 13.60 14.27
C ASP A 211 -1.71 12.66 13.93
N LEU A 212 -1.63 12.17 12.68
CA LEU A 212 -0.53 11.35 12.18
C LEU A 212 0.78 12.16 12.01
N ARG A 213 0.71 13.50 11.94
CA ARG A 213 1.89 14.39 11.76
C ARG A 213 2.72 14.02 10.53
N VAL A 214 2.15 14.24 9.34
CA VAL A 214 2.71 13.80 8.05
C VAL A 214 3.88 14.64 7.54
N LYS A 215 4.61 15.37 8.39
CA LYS A 215 5.78 16.19 8.00
C LYS A 215 6.86 15.37 7.28
N ASP A 216 7.12 14.14 7.73
CA ASP A 216 8.05 13.19 7.08
C ASP A 216 7.36 12.34 6.00
N GLY A 217 6.08 12.61 5.74
CA GLY A 217 5.22 11.82 4.89
C GLY A 217 4.76 12.55 3.65
N GLU A 218 4.05 11.80 2.83
CA GLU A 218 3.47 12.25 1.58
C GLU A 218 1.96 12.01 1.58
N VAL A 219 1.20 12.96 1.05
CA VAL A 219 -0.25 12.86 0.89
C VAL A 219 -0.61 12.77 -0.58
N ILE A 220 -1.42 11.77 -0.97
CA ILE A 220 -1.96 11.65 -2.32
C ILE A 220 -3.15 12.58 -2.45
N VAL A 221 -3.09 13.49 -3.41
CA VAL A 221 -4.16 14.47 -3.68
C VAL A 221 -4.90 14.19 -4.99
N TYR A 222 -4.34 13.34 -5.85
CA TYR A 222 -4.95 12.93 -7.11
C TYR A 222 -4.65 11.47 -7.44
N GLY A 223 -5.64 10.75 -7.98
CA GLY A 223 -5.43 9.46 -8.67
C GLY A 223 -6.66 8.56 -8.71
N TYR A 224 -6.72 7.68 -9.71
CA TYR A 224 -7.67 6.56 -9.70
C TYR A 224 -7.18 5.51 -8.71
N LEU A 225 -7.82 5.50 -7.53
CA LEU A 225 -7.41 4.60 -6.45
C LEU A 225 -7.71 3.15 -6.80
N PRO A 226 -6.78 2.20 -6.53
CA PRO A 226 -7.07 0.78 -6.59
C PRO A 226 -8.15 0.39 -5.57
N MET A 227 -9.29 -0.09 -6.07
CA MET A 227 -10.38 -0.62 -5.24
C MET A 227 -10.15 -2.08 -4.88
N MET A 228 -9.41 -2.80 -5.72
CA MET A 228 -9.07 -4.21 -5.51
C MET A 228 -7.80 -4.56 -6.26
N ILE A 229 -6.91 -5.28 -5.59
CA ILE A 229 -5.75 -5.94 -6.18
C ILE A 229 -5.98 -7.43 -6.02
N SER A 230 -6.16 -8.14 -7.15
CA SER A 230 -6.61 -9.54 -7.14
C SER A 230 -5.63 -10.45 -7.87
N ALA A 231 -5.34 -11.58 -7.24
CA ALA A 231 -4.65 -12.71 -7.86
C ALA A 231 -5.54 -13.49 -8.86
N GLY A 232 -6.86 -13.36 -8.75
CA GLY A 232 -7.82 -13.93 -9.67
C GLY A 232 -7.84 -13.15 -10.99
N CYS A 233 -7.42 -13.75 -12.09
CA CYS A 233 -7.32 -13.07 -13.38
C CYS A 233 -8.67 -13.06 -14.09
N ILE A 234 -9.30 -11.89 -14.23
CA ILE A 234 -10.58 -11.71 -14.97
C ILE A 234 -10.45 -12.18 -16.41
N GLN A 235 -9.34 -11.85 -17.08
CA GLN A 235 -9.10 -12.28 -18.44
C GLN A 235 -9.02 -13.83 -18.56
N LYS A 236 -8.27 -14.47 -17.62
CA LYS A 236 -8.16 -15.92 -17.58
C LYS A 236 -9.53 -16.61 -17.39
N THR A 237 -10.37 -16.03 -16.53
CA THR A 237 -11.71 -16.58 -16.21
C THR A 237 -12.67 -16.44 -17.37
N THR A 238 -12.58 -15.34 -18.17
CA THR A 238 -13.53 -15.04 -19.24
C THR A 238 -13.10 -15.50 -20.62
N ARG A 239 -11.80 -15.42 -20.93
CA ARG A 239 -11.26 -15.63 -22.30
C ARG A 239 -10.04 -16.56 -22.36
N GLY A 240 -9.60 -17.10 -21.22
CA GLY A 240 -8.33 -17.83 -21.11
C GLY A 240 -7.12 -16.92 -20.89
N CYS A 241 -5.99 -17.52 -20.48
CA CYS A 241 -4.76 -16.77 -20.23
C CYS A 241 -4.04 -16.41 -21.53
N LEU A 242 -4.02 -15.14 -21.89
CA LEU A 242 -3.31 -14.61 -23.07
C LEU A 242 -1.83 -14.25 -22.81
N LYS A 243 -1.37 -14.30 -21.55
CA LYS A 243 0.00 -13.89 -21.13
C LYS A 243 0.41 -12.52 -21.63
N LYS A 244 -0.55 -11.62 -21.81
CA LYS A 244 -0.35 -10.26 -22.30
C LYS A 244 -1.06 -9.27 -21.37
N SER A 245 -0.30 -8.34 -20.81
CA SER A 245 -0.85 -7.23 -20.04
C SER A 245 -1.79 -6.40 -20.92
N GLY A 246 -2.84 -5.88 -20.30
CA GLY A 246 -3.85 -5.12 -21.01
C GLY A 246 -4.87 -4.51 -20.06
N GLN A 247 -5.78 -3.77 -20.64
CA GLN A 247 -6.83 -3.08 -19.92
C GLN A 247 -8.20 -3.54 -20.43
N THR A 248 -9.14 -3.72 -19.53
CA THR A 248 -10.54 -3.99 -19.82
C THR A 248 -11.43 -3.17 -18.89
N THR A 249 -12.71 -3.08 -19.20
CA THR A 249 -13.67 -2.37 -18.36
C THR A 249 -14.74 -3.35 -17.91
N ILE A 250 -15.09 -3.28 -16.63
CA ILE A 250 -16.28 -3.93 -16.07
C ILE A 250 -17.26 -2.84 -15.60
N THR A 251 -18.54 -3.14 -15.58
CA THR A 251 -19.56 -2.21 -15.13
C THR A 251 -20.33 -2.79 -13.94
N ASP A 252 -20.67 -1.94 -12.99
CA ASP A 252 -21.54 -2.30 -11.88
C ASP A 252 -23.05 -2.25 -12.30
N ARG A 253 -23.95 -2.52 -11.35
CA ARG A 253 -25.40 -2.43 -11.54
C ARG A 253 -25.90 -1.02 -11.88
N TYR A 254 -25.12 0.01 -11.57
CA TYR A 254 -25.42 1.41 -11.86
C TYR A 254 -24.81 1.89 -13.18
N ARG A 255 -24.13 0.99 -13.92
CA ARG A 255 -23.42 1.24 -15.17
C ARG A 255 -22.17 2.10 -15.03
N ASN A 256 -21.60 2.21 -13.84
CA ASN A 256 -20.31 2.86 -13.65
C ASN A 256 -19.20 1.99 -14.27
N PRO A 257 -18.31 2.57 -15.10
CA PRO A 257 -17.24 1.83 -15.78
C PRO A 257 -15.98 1.77 -14.93
N PHE A 258 -15.67 0.60 -14.37
CA PHE A 258 -14.43 0.37 -13.63
C PHE A 258 -13.36 -0.18 -14.56
N VAL A 259 -12.20 0.43 -14.54
CA VAL A 259 -11.05 -0.03 -15.30
C VAL A 259 -10.35 -1.16 -14.56
N VAL A 260 -10.13 -2.27 -15.26
CA VAL A 260 -9.33 -3.39 -14.79
C VAL A 260 -8.04 -3.48 -15.61
N LYS A 261 -6.90 -3.39 -14.94
CA LYS A 261 -5.59 -3.56 -15.56
C LYS A 261 -5.00 -4.91 -15.18
N ASN A 262 -4.65 -5.70 -16.19
CA ASN A 262 -4.01 -7.00 -16.01
C ASN A 262 -2.50 -6.83 -16.07
N GLU A 263 -1.80 -7.14 -14.99
CA GLU A 263 -0.34 -7.11 -14.90
C GLU A 263 0.21 -8.54 -15.04
N CYS A 264 0.39 -8.96 -16.29
CA CYS A 264 0.69 -10.36 -16.61
C CYS A 264 2.09 -10.80 -16.18
N ASP A 265 3.08 -9.91 -16.15
CA ASP A 265 4.42 -10.22 -15.67
C ASP A 265 4.40 -10.63 -14.19
N TYR A 266 3.52 -10.01 -13.40
CA TYR A 266 3.33 -10.27 -11.97
C TYR A 266 2.12 -11.15 -11.65
N CYS A 267 1.27 -11.41 -12.65
CA CYS A 267 0.08 -12.28 -12.54
C CYS A 267 -0.95 -11.82 -11.49
N TYR A 268 -1.30 -10.54 -11.51
CA TYR A 268 -2.41 -9.95 -10.75
C TYR A 268 -3.19 -8.94 -11.61
N ASN A 269 -4.36 -8.55 -11.11
CA ASN A 269 -5.17 -7.48 -11.70
C ASN A 269 -5.35 -6.36 -10.69
N ILE A 270 -5.49 -5.14 -11.20
CA ILE A 270 -5.86 -3.97 -10.43
C ILE A 270 -7.21 -3.49 -10.96
N LEU A 271 -8.19 -3.39 -10.08
CA LEU A 271 -9.46 -2.75 -10.34
C LEU A 271 -9.39 -1.33 -9.79
N TYR A 272 -9.47 -0.33 -10.66
CA TYR A 272 -9.46 1.07 -10.28
C TYR A 272 -10.87 1.60 -10.06
N ASN A 273 -11.02 2.59 -9.18
CA ASN A 273 -12.27 3.32 -9.03
C ASN A 273 -12.66 3.95 -10.39
N TYR A 274 -13.95 4.14 -10.61
CA TYR A 274 -14.45 4.73 -11.86
C TYR A 274 -14.28 6.26 -11.92
N VAL A 275 -14.06 6.91 -10.78
CA VAL A 275 -13.71 8.34 -10.68
C VAL A 275 -12.42 8.50 -9.86
N PRO A 276 -11.56 9.46 -10.20
CA PRO A 276 -10.33 9.70 -9.44
C PRO A 276 -10.62 10.42 -8.11
N LEU A 277 -9.73 10.22 -7.14
CA LEU A 277 -9.55 11.15 -6.03
C LEU A 277 -9.06 12.48 -6.59
N TYR A 278 -9.64 13.59 -6.15
CA TYR A 278 -9.16 14.93 -6.46
C TYR A 278 -9.38 15.85 -5.27
N LEU A 279 -8.31 16.46 -4.80
CA LEU A 279 -8.30 17.41 -3.69
C LEU A 279 -7.82 18.82 -4.11
N GLY A 280 -7.84 19.14 -5.41
CA GLY A 280 -7.39 20.43 -5.90
C GLY A 280 -8.18 21.61 -5.32
N ASP A 281 -9.46 21.41 -5.02
CA ASP A 281 -10.32 22.37 -4.32
C ASP A 281 -10.13 22.42 -2.79
N ARG A 282 -9.17 21.62 -2.25
CA ARG A 282 -8.85 21.48 -0.83
C ARG A 282 -7.37 21.71 -0.52
N MET A 283 -6.63 22.28 -1.46
CA MET A 283 -5.19 22.43 -1.32
C MET A 283 -4.79 23.29 -0.11
N GLU A 284 -5.59 24.30 0.25
CA GLU A 284 -5.36 25.08 1.48
C GLU A 284 -5.39 24.18 2.72
N GLU A 285 -6.38 23.27 2.81
CA GLU A 285 -6.49 22.31 3.90
C GLU A 285 -5.31 21.33 3.89
N VAL A 286 -4.87 20.88 2.70
CA VAL A 286 -3.69 20.00 2.55
C VAL A 286 -2.43 20.71 3.04
N TYR A 287 -2.18 21.97 2.66
CA TYR A 287 -1.04 22.73 3.13
C TYR A 287 -1.06 22.98 4.64
N GLN A 288 -2.24 23.17 5.24
CA GLN A 288 -2.38 23.33 6.69
C GLN A 288 -1.99 22.07 7.48
N ILE A 289 -2.17 20.88 6.89
CA ILE A 289 -1.68 19.60 7.49
C ILE A 289 -0.14 19.56 7.50
N GLY A 290 0.51 20.25 6.57
CA GLY A 290 1.96 20.32 6.45
C GLY A 290 2.64 19.02 6.05
N PRO A 291 2.18 18.30 4.98
CA PRO A 291 2.89 17.12 4.50
C PRO A 291 4.25 17.50 3.93
N GLY A 292 5.25 16.64 4.11
CA GLY A 292 6.56 16.86 3.51
C GLY A 292 6.53 16.79 1.99
N ARG A 293 5.58 16.04 1.42
CA ARG A 293 5.36 15.92 -0.04
C ARG A 293 3.89 15.76 -0.38
N ILE A 294 3.55 16.14 -1.61
CA ILE A 294 2.20 16.04 -2.19
C ILE A 294 2.30 15.25 -3.48
N ARG A 295 1.52 14.16 -3.60
CA ARG A 295 1.61 13.24 -4.73
C ARG A 295 0.41 13.32 -5.68
N LEU A 296 0.71 13.39 -6.97
CA LEU A 296 -0.21 13.09 -8.07
C LEU A 296 0.04 11.64 -8.51
N MET A 297 -0.96 10.77 -8.38
CA MET A 297 -0.85 9.34 -8.69
C MET A 297 -1.51 9.01 -10.03
N PHE A 298 -0.76 9.08 -11.11
CA PHE A 298 -1.24 8.72 -12.45
C PHE A 298 -1.22 7.20 -12.63
N THR A 299 -2.29 6.64 -13.20
CA THR A 299 -2.51 5.20 -13.34
C THR A 299 -2.95 4.79 -14.74
N THR A 300 -4.14 5.23 -15.17
CA THR A 300 -4.77 4.86 -16.45
C THR A 300 -4.90 6.04 -17.41
N GLU A 301 -4.55 7.22 -16.95
CA GLU A 301 -4.66 8.47 -17.68
C GLU A 301 -3.76 8.49 -18.91
N ARG A 302 -4.30 9.00 -20.00
CA ARG A 302 -3.56 9.29 -21.23
C ARG A 302 -2.78 10.60 -21.06
N GLN A 303 -1.83 10.83 -21.93
CA GLN A 303 -0.96 12.01 -21.93
C GLN A 303 -1.75 13.34 -21.83
N GLN A 304 -2.85 13.47 -22.57
CA GLN A 304 -3.68 14.67 -22.53
C GLN A 304 -4.39 14.86 -21.19
N GLU A 305 -4.87 13.77 -20.58
CA GLU A 305 -5.52 13.79 -19.26
C GLU A 305 -4.51 14.18 -18.18
N VAL A 306 -3.28 13.65 -18.24
CA VAL A 306 -2.18 14.06 -17.34
C VAL A 306 -1.96 15.57 -17.43
N ARG A 307 -1.84 16.15 -18.64
CA ARG A 307 -1.68 17.60 -18.83
C ARG A 307 -2.85 18.41 -18.26
N GLN A 308 -4.08 17.92 -18.40
CA GLN A 308 -5.26 18.57 -17.83
C GLN A 308 -5.20 18.61 -16.30
N ILE A 309 -4.76 17.51 -15.65
CA ILE A 309 -4.61 17.45 -14.19
C ILE A 309 -3.51 18.38 -13.72
N LEU A 310 -2.36 18.39 -14.40
CA LEU A 310 -1.27 19.32 -14.07
C LEU A 310 -1.74 20.79 -14.17
N SER A 311 -2.46 21.13 -15.24
CA SER A 311 -3.06 22.47 -15.38
C SER A 311 -4.05 22.80 -14.26
N ALA A 312 -4.82 21.80 -13.76
CA ALA A 312 -5.74 22.01 -12.65
C ALA A 312 -5.00 22.35 -11.34
N TYR A 313 -3.88 21.69 -11.06
CA TYR A 313 -3.11 21.91 -9.83
C TYR A 313 -2.17 23.12 -9.90
N PHE A 314 -1.58 23.41 -11.04
CA PHE A 314 -0.51 24.40 -11.16
C PHE A 314 -0.94 25.70 -11.89
N GLU A 315 -2.00 25.65 -12.70
CA GLU A 315 -2.50 26.82 -13.44
C GLU A 315 -3.89 27.29 -12.97
N GLY A 316 -4.48 26.63 -11.95
CA GLY A 316 -5.78 27.00 -11.37
C GLY A 316 -6.99 26.69 -12.27
N LYS A 317 -6.87 25.74 -13.19
CA LYS A 317 -7.99 25.26 -14.00
C LYS A 317 -8.85 24.28 -13.21
N GLU A 318 -10.13 24.55 -13.08
CA GLU A 318 -11.03 23.65 -12.34
C GLU A 318 -11.42 22.42 -13.16
N LEU A 319 -11.51 21.27 -12.48
CA LEU A 319 -12.13 20.07 -13.04
C LEU A 319 -13.67 20.16 -12.93
N PRO A 320 -14.42 19.61 -13.91
CA PRO A 320 -15.87 19.60 -13.86
C PRO A 320 -16.39 18.86 -12.62
N GLU A 321 -17.34 19.44 -11.90
CA GLU A 321 -18.02 18.79 -10.79
C GLU A 321 -18.65 17.45 -11.21
N GLY A 322 -18.61 16.47 -10.30
CA GLY A 322 -19.15 15.12 -10.53
C GLY A 322 -18.23 14.19 -11.30
N THR A 323 -17.07 14.65 -11.77
CA THR A 323 -16.06 13.81 -12.45
C THR A 323 -15.01 13.21 -11.52
N TYR A 324 -15.08 13.54 -10.22
CA TYR A 324 -14.11 13.11 -9.21
C TYR A 324 -14.77 12.86 -7.85
N THR A 325 -14.01 12.28 -6.92
CA THR A 325 -14.38 12.11 -5.52
C THR A 325 -13.32 12.74 -4.61
N ARG A 326 -13.74 13.18 -3.42
CA ARG A 326 -12.82 13.60 -2.34
C ARG A 326 -12.42 12.46 -1.42
N GLY A 327 -12.75 11.21 -1.79
CA GLY A 327 -12.42 10.03 -0.98
C GLY A 327 -12.93 10.13 0.46
N HIS A 328 -12.04 9.84 1.39
CA HIS A 328 -12.32 9.85 2.83
C HIS A 328 -12.02 11.19 3.53
N TRP A 329 -11.65 12.24 2.79
CA TRP A 329 -11.17 13.52 3.32
C TRP A 329 -11.97 14.08 4.50
N LYS A 330 -13.32 14.03 4.42
CA LYS A 330 -14.21 14.55 5.49
C LYS A 330 -14.97 13.46 6.25
N ARG A 331 -14.99 12.23 5.79
CA ARG A 331 -15.92 11.21 6.29
C ARG A 331 -15.25 9.90 6.67
N GLY A 332 -14.02 9.78 6.88
CA GLY A 332 -13.35 8.56 7.36
C GLY A 332 -14.01 7.20 7.00
N ILE A 333 -13.34 6.14 7.31
CA ILE A 333 -13.92 4.79 7.24
C ILE A 333 -14.81 4.60 8.49
N LYS A 334 -16.07 4.16 8.28
CA LYS A 334 -16.98 3.82 9.38
C LYS A 334 -16.90 2.34 9.67
#